data_929bffb3ae41a0beb8d0438ed8ae03a5
#
_entry.id   929bffb3ae41a0beb8d0438ed8ae03a5
#
_cell.length_a   1.000
_cell.length_b   1.000
_cell.length_c   1.000
_cell.angle_alpha   90.00
_cell.angle_beta   90.00
_cell.angle_gamma   90.00
#
_symmetry.space_group_name_H-M   'P 1'
#
loop_
_entity.id
_entity.type
_entity.pdbx_description
1 polymer ?
#
loop_
_entity_poly.entity_id
_entity_poly.type
_entity_poly.pdbx_seq_one_letter_code
_entity_poly.pdbx_strand_id
1 'polypeptide(L)'
;MSTRAGPILVGVDGTPASDAALRWAMDEAVVRGCPLHVVNAWNYEPVVDWRENTAQQAQAESEALINEAVRAASEGRDELPEIVRQSLRGYAAEVLEKASESAALLVVASHTGHWMRQIVLGSTSMHVVRHSHVPVVVIPVTDRESTEAAR
;
A
#
# COMPACT_ATOMS: atom_id res chain seq x y z
N MET A 1 -25.85 -3.67 -12.74
CA MET A 1 -24.55 -4.14 -12.22
C MET A 1 -24.21 -3.35 -10.98
N SER A 2 -24.24 -3.99 -9.84
CA SER A 2 -23.80 -3.34 -8.61
C SER A 2 -22.26 -3.33 -8.60
N THR A 3 -21.66 -2.16 -8.74
CA THR A 3 -20.29 -1.97 -8.30
C THR A 3 -20.23 -2.28 -6.81
N ARG A 4 -19.31 -3.14 -6.42
CA ARG A 4 -19.10 -3.44 -5.00
C ARG A 4 -18.88 -2.14 -4.24
N ALA A 5 -19.81 -1.84 -3.33
CA ALA A 5 -19.69 -0.65 -2.49
C ALA A 5 -18.56 -0.86 -1.48
N GLY A 6 -17.77 0.16 -1.26
CA GLY A 6 -16.69 0.12 -0.29
C GLY A 6 -15.52 1.03 -0.68
N PRO A 7 -14.57 1.21 0.24
CA PRO A 7 -13.38 2.00 -0.04
C PRO A 7 -12.43 1.27 -0.99
N ILE A 8 -11.54 2.03 -1.60
CA ILE A 8 -10.33 1.46 -2.20
C ILE A 8 -9.29 1.34 -1.09
N LEU A 9 -8.62 0.20 -1.02
CA LEU A 9 -7.56 -0.04 -0.06
C LEU A 9 -6.22 -0.17 -0.78
N VAL A 10 -5.20 0.54 -0.30
CA VAL A 10 -3.84 0.47 -0.85
C VAL A 10 -2.84 0.19 0.25
N GLY A 11 -1.95 -0.78 0.01
CA GLY A 11 -0.83 -1.07 0.90
C GLY A 11 0.37 -0.19 0.57
N VAL A 12 0.97 0.42 1.59
CA VAL A 12 2.18 1.25 1.44
C VAL A 12 3.29 0.74 2.37
N ASP A 13 4.52 0.74 1.87
CA ASP A 13 5.71 0.29 2.61
C ASP A 13 6.88 1.29 2.57
N GLY A 14 6.63 2.49 2.06
CA GLY A 14 7.65 3.54 1.92
C GLY A 14 8.55 3.40 0.70
N THR A 15 8.35 2.38 -0.13
CA THR A 15 9.12 2.22 -1.38
C THR A 15 8.54 3.08 -2.51
N PRO A 16 9.35 3.47 -3.52
CA PRO A 16 8.84 4.14 -4.70
C PRO A 16 7.73 3.37 -5.43
N ALA A 17 7.78 2.04 -5.39
CA ALA A 17 6.76 1.18 -5.94
C ALA A 17 5.40 1.39 -5.27
N SER A 18 5.38 1.40 -3.94
CA SER A 18 4.13 1.64 -3.21
C SER A 18 3.64 3.08 -3.36
N ASP A 19 4.54 4.05 -3.56
CA ASP A 19 4.15 5.44 -3.84
C ASP A 19 3.40 5.55 -5.17
N ALA A 20 3.83 4.83 -6.20
CA ALA A 20 3.13 4.76 -7.48
C ALA A 20 1.74 4.12 -7.33
N ALA A 21 1.64 3.05 -6.55
CA ALA A 21 0.36 2.41 -6.25
C ALA A 21 -0.59 3.35 -5.49
N LEU A 22 -0.06 4.11 -4.54
CA LEU A 22 -0.84 5.09 -3.78
C LEU A 22 -1.38 6.20 -4.69
N ARG A 23 -0.57 6.75 -5.58
CA ARG A 23 -1.01 7.78 -6.54
C ARG A 23 -2.13 7.26 -7.44
N TRP A 24 -1.97 6.05 -7.97
CA TRP A 24 -3.00 5.43 -8.79
C TRP A 24 -4.31 5.23 -8.01
N ALA A 25 -4.22 4.70 -6.79
CA ALA A 25 -5.37 4.46 -5.93
C ALA A 25 -6.09 5.76 -5.55
N MET A 26 -5.33 6.83 -5.34
CA MET A 26 -5.87 8.16 -5.06
C MET A 26 -6.70 8.70 -6.24
N ASP A 27 -6.17 8.58 -7.46
CA ASP A 27 -6.89 8.96 -8.67
C ASP A 27 -8.18 8.14 -8.83
N GLU A 28 -8.08 6.85 -8.62
CA GLU A 28 -9.23 5.94 -8.75
C GLU A 28 -10.32 6.22 -7.71
N ALA A 29 -9.93 6.52 -6.48
CA ALA A 29 -10.86 6.87 -5.41
C ALA A 29 -11.62 8.18 -5.73
N VAL A 30 -10.94 9.17 -6.30
CA VAL A 30 -11.58 10.41 -6.77
C VAL A 30 -12.61 10.11 -7.87
N VAL A 31 -12.21 9.33 -8.87
CA VAL A 31 -13.08 8.97 -10.00
C VAL A 31 -14.34 8.22 -9.52
N ARG A 32 -14.18 7.30 -8.56
CA ARG A 32 -15.30 6.51 -8.03
C ARG A 32 -16.10 7.25 -6.96
N GLY A 33 -15.58 8.35 -6.42
CA GLY A 33 -16.23 9.08 -5.33
C GLY A 33 -16.30 8.26 -4.04
N CYS A 34 -15.27 7.48 -3.74
CA CYS A 34 -15.21 6.63 -2.55
C CYS A 34 -13.99 6.96 -1.69
N PRO A 35 -14.01 6.56 -0.40
CA PRO A 35 -12.85 6.74 0.47
C PRO A 35 -11.66 5.90 0.04
N LEU A 36 -10.47 6.38 0.36
CA LEU A 36 -9.20 5.67 0.19
C LEU A 36 -8.66 5.29 1.56
N HIS A 37 -8.48 4.00 1.78
CA HIS A 37 -7.84 3.46 2.98
C HIS A 37 -6.38 3.17 2.66
N VAL A 38 -5.47 3.87 3.33
CA VAL A 38 -4.03 3.70 3.18
C VAL A 38 -3.51 2.89 4.36
N VAL A 39 -3.00 1.71 4.08
CA VAL A 39 -2.62 0.73 5.10
C VAL A 39 -1.11 0.49 5.06
N ASN A 40 -0.48 0.58 6.22
CA ASN A 40 0.85 0.04 6.45
C ASN A 40 0.78 -1.03 7.55
N ALA A 41 1.38 -2.17 7.28
CA ALA A 41 1.53 -3.25 8.25
C ALA A 41 2.89 -3.13 8.92
N TRP A 42 2.92 -3.28 10.24
CA TRP A 42 4.15 -3.28 11.01
C TRP A 42 4.19 -4.47 11.96
N ASN A 43 5.37 -4.94 12.27
CA ASN A 43 5.56 -6.03 13.21
C ASN A 43 6.65 -5.68 14.21
N TYR A 44 6.58 -6.29 15.37
CA TYR A 44 7.57 -6.15 16.43
C TYR A 44 7.79 -7.51 17.06
N GLU A 45 9.03 -7.98 17.01
CA GLU A 45 9.44 -9.24 17.63
C GLU A 45 10.49 -8.98 18.70
N PRO A 46 10.13 -9.07 20.00
CA PRO A 46 11.05 -8.72 21.10
C PRO A 46 12.37 -9.49 21.09
N VAL A 47 12.38 -10.71 20.54
CA VAL A 47 13.58 -11.55 20.46
C VAL A 47 14.58 -11.05 19.40
N VAL A 48 14.08 -10.40 18.35
CA VAL A 48 14.89 -9.87 17.25
C VAL A 48 15.20 -8.39 17.47
N ASP A 49 14.25 -7.66 18.05
CA ASP A 49 14.29 -6.21 18.24
C ASP A 49 14.79 -5.80 19.62
N TRP A 50 15.81 -6.49 20.14
CA TRP A 50 16.33 -6.26 21.50
C TRP A 50 17.04 -4.90 21.70
N ARG A 51 17.26 -4.15 20.64
CA ARG A 51 17.92 -2.84 20.67
C ARG A 51 16.90 -1.70 20.74
N GLU A 52 16.42 -1.41 21.92
CA GLU A 52 15.65 -0.18 22.23
C GLU A 52 14.38 0.09 21.39
N ASN A 53 14.06 -0.72 20.40
CA ASN A 53 12.80 -0.62 19.67
C ASN A 53 11.67 -1.23 20.50
N THR A 54 10.64 -0.46 20.71
CA THR A 54 9.41 -0.91 21.37
C THR A 54 8.30 -1.05 20.32
N ALA A 55 7.27 -1.79 20.66
CA ALA A 55 6.08 -1.87 19.82
C ALA A 55 5.48 -0.47 19.55
N GLN A 56 5.56 0.44 20.52
CA GLN A 56 5.12 1.83 20.36
C GLN A 56 5.93 2.58 19.31
N GLN A 57 7.25 2.37 19.29
CA GLN A 57 8.12 2.98 18.28
C GLN A 57 7.84 2.44 16.89
N ALA A 58 7.65 1.13 16.75
CA ALA A 58 7.30 0.50 15.48
C ALA A 58 5.97 1.04 14.94
N GLN A 59 4.99 1.20 15.80
CA GLN A 59 3.70 1.80 15.44
C GLN A 59 3.86 3.27 15.03
N ALA A 60 4.63 4.05 15.77
CA ALA A 60 4.89 5.46 15.46
C ALA A 60 5.60 5.63 14.11
N GLU A 61 6.56 4.78 13.81
CA GLU A 61 7.25 4.75 12.53
C GLU A 61 6.29 4.42 11.37
N SER A 62 5.40 3.46 11.59
CA SER A 62 4.35 3.09 10.63
C SER A 62 3.41 4.27 10.35
N GLU A 63 2.95 4.95 11.38
CA GLU A 63 2.08 6.12 11.25
C GLU A 63 2.79 7.27 10.51
N ALA A 64 4.05 7.51 10.83
CA ALA A 64 4.87 8.51 10.16
C ALA A 64 5.07 8.18 8.67
N LEU A 65 5.29 6.91 8.35
CA LEU A 65 5.43 6.43 6.99
C LEU A 65 4.15 6.70 6.18
N ILE A 66 2.99 6.38 6.72
CA ILE A 66 1.70 6.64 6.07
C ILE A 66 1.51 8.14 5.85
N ASN A 67 1.76 8.96 6.86
CA ASN A 67 1.60 10.40 6.77
C ASN A 67 2.49 11.02 5.70
N GLU A 68 3.74 10.60 5.62
CA GLU A 68 4.67 11.08 4.61
C GLU A 68 4.26 10.62 3.20
N ALA A 69 3.86 9.37 3.05
CA ALA A 69 3.40 8.85 1.76
C ALA A 69 2.17 9.62 1.25
N VAL A 70 1.19 9.83 2.12
CA VAL A 70 -0.03 10.58 1.78
C VAL A 70 0.29 12.04 1.47
N ARG A 71 1.17 12.66 2.24
CA ARG A 71 1.60 14.03 2.00
C ARG A 71 2.22 14.19 0.61
N ALA A 72 3.17 13.34 0.28
CA ALA A 72 3.87 13.37 -1.01
C ALA A 72 2.91 13.10 -2.18
N ALA A 73 2.03 12.11 -2.05
CA ALA A 73 1.06 11.78 -3.08
C ALA A 73 -0.01 12.87 -3.28
N SER A 74 -0.26 13.68 -2.26
CA SER A 74 -1.26 14.75 -2.31
C SER A 74 -0.75 16.04 -2.93
N GLU A 75 0.56 16.22 -3.06
CA GLU A 75 1.15 17.43 -3.62
C GLU A 75 0.64 17.72 -5.03
N GLY A 76 0.24 18.98 -5.27
CA GLY A 76 -0.19 19.45 -6.57
C GLY A 76 -1.56 18.94 -7.03
N ARG A 77 -2.31 18.27 -6.16
CA ARG A 77 -3.64 17.76 -6.49
C ARG A 77 -4.72 18.76 -6.08
N ASP A 78 -5.64 19.04 -7.00
CA ASP A 78 -6.79 19.91 -6.74
C ASP A 78 -7.92 19.17 -6.01
N GLU A 79 -8.05 17.87 -6.25
CA GLU A 79 -9.05 17.01 -5.62
C GLU A 79 -8.39 15.85 -4.88
N LEU A 80 -8.88 15.60 -3.67
CA LEU A 80 -8.45 14.48 -2.84
C LEU A 80 -9.68 13.69 -2.40
N PRO A 81 -9.57 12.36 -2.35
CA PRO A 81 -10.61 11.55 -1.71
C PRO A 81 -10.56 11.72 -0.19
N GLU A 82 -11.58 11.26 0.50
CA GLU A 82 -11.49 11.03 1.94
C GLU A 82 -10.41 9.96 2.18
N ILE A 83 -9.42 10.28 3.02
CA ILE A 83 -8.30 9.39 3.31
C ILE A 83 -8.38 8.88 4.74
N VAL A 84 -8.45 7.55 4.87
CA VAL A 84 -8.41 6.86 6.16
C VAL A 84 -7.05 6.19 6.30
N ARG A 85 -6.29 6.54 7.32
CA ARG A 85 -4.95 6.01 7.58
C ARG A 85 -5.03 4.87 8.58
N GLN A 86 -4.48 3.73 8.22
CA GLN A 86 -4.51 2.52 9.06
C GLN A 86 -3.11 1.94 9.24
N SER A 87 -2.59 2.10 10.44
CA SER A 87 -1.36 1.45 10.89
C SER A 87 -1.75 0.18 11.64
N LEU A 88 -1.48 -0.98 11.05
CA LEU A 88 -1.96 -2.26 11.56
C LEU A 88 -0.80 -3.20 11.89
N ARG A 89 -0.87 -3.80 13.07
CA ARG A 89 0.13 -4.76 13.51
C ARG A 89 -0.09 -6.11 12.81
N GLY A 90 0.98 -6.68 12.28
CA GLY A 90 0.97 -7.98 11.64
C GLY A 90 1.83 -8.03 10.39
N TYR A 91 1.89 -9.19 9.77
CA TYR A 91 2.57 -9.37 8.50
C TYR A 91 1.74 -8.79 7.36
N ALA A 92 2.39 -8.08 6.44
CA ALA A 92 1.72 -7.33 5.37
C ALA A 92 0.72 -8.16 4.57
N ALA A 93 1.09 -9.39 4.21
CA ALA A 93 0.23 -10.28 3.43
C ALA A 93 -1.12 -10.55 4.12
N GLU A 94 -1.06 -10.94 5.38
CA GLU A 94 -2.25 -11.26 6.17
C GLU A 94 -3.07 -10.01 6.52
N VAL A 95 -2.38 -8.92 6.85
CA VAL A 95 -3.02 -7.64 7.19
C VAL A 95 -3.81 -7.10 6.00
N LEU A 96 -3.21 -7.10 4.81
CA LEU A 96 -3.88 -6.60 3.60
C LEU A 96 -5.03 -7.51 3.18
N GLU A 97 -4.86 -8.83 3.25
CA GLU A 97 -5.94 -9.78 2.98
C GLU A 97 -7.16 -9.49 3.85
N LYS A 98 -6.96 -9.41 5.15
CA LYS A 98 -8.03 -9.18 6.11
C LYS A 98 -8.65 -7.78 5.97
N ALA A 99 -7.82 -6.75 5.86
CA ALA A 99 -8.29 -5.37 5.74
C ALA A 99 -9.09 -5.15 4.45
N SER A 100 -8.81 -5.91 3.39
CA SER A 100 -9.49 -5.77 2.11
C SER A 100 -10.88 -6.41 2.06
N GLU A 101 -11.27 -7.20 3.03
CA GLU A 101 -12.56 -7.92 3.02
C GLU A 101 -13.76 -6.98 2.84
N SER A 102 -13.70 -5.78 3.39
CA SER A 102 -14.75 -4.75 3.27
C SER A 102 -14.48 -3.74 2.16
N ALA A 103 -13.38 -3.88 1.41
CA ALA A 103 -13.03 -2.96 0.34
C ALA A 103 -13.73 -3.33 -0.98
N ALA A 104 -13.88 -2.34 -1.85
CA ALA A 104 -14.30 -2.56 -3.23
C ALA A 104 -13.15 -3.07 -4.09
N LEU A 105 -11.93 -2.69 -3.75
CA LEU A 105 -10.73 -2.94 -4.53
C LEU A 105 -9.49 -2.89 -3.63
N LEU A 106 -8.55 -3.80 -3.84
CA LEU A 106 -7.23 -3.78 -3.20
C LEU A 106 -6.16 -3.43 -4.23
N VAL A 107 -5.34 -2.45 -3.92
CA VAL A 107 -4.25 -1.99 -4.78
C VAL A 107 -2.91 -2.30 -4.13
N VAL A 108 -2.04 -2.96 -4.86
CA VAL A 108 -0.67 -3.27 -4.44
C VAL A 108 0.31 -2.98 -5.57
N ALA A 109 1.57 -2.73 -5.22
CA ALA A 109 2.63 -2.57 -6.21
C ALA A 109 3.30 -3.91 -6.49
N SER A 110 3.76 -4.08 -7.72
CA SER A 110 4.66 -5.18 -8.06
C SER A 110 6.12 -4.77 -7.80
N HIS A 111 7.00 -5.74 -7.64
CA HIS A 111 8.43 -5.51 -7.71
C HIS A 111 8.95 -5.94 -9.07
N THR A 112 9.67 -5.03 -9.77
CA THR A 112 10.45 -5.42 -10.93
C THR A 112 11.83 -5.85 -10.47
N GLY A 113 12.18 -7.11 -10.70
CA GLY A 113 13.56 -7.55 -10.54
C GLY A 113 14.45 -6.82 -11.55
N HIS A 114 15.61 -6.36 -11.09
CA HIS A 114 16.57 -5.54 -11.85
C HIS A 114 17.01 -6.13 -13.21
N TRP A 115 16.75 -7.43 -13.43
CA TRP A 115 17.20 -8.20 -14.57
C TRP A 115 16.08 -8.76 -15.45
N MET A 116 14.81 -8.52 -15.11
CA MET A 116 13.69 -9.12 -15.82
C MET A 116 12.81 -8.06 -16.49
N ARG A 117 12.55 -8.25 -17.78
CA ARG A 117 11.53 -7.50 -18.53
C ARG A 117 10.11 -7.90 -18.14
N GLN A 118 9.96 -8.75 -17.13
CA GLN A 118 8.69 -9.26 -16.65
C GLN A 118 8.35 -8.67 -15.30
N ILE A 119 7.08 -8.39 -15.09
CA ILE A 119 6.56 -7.99 -13.78
C ILE A 119 6.69 -9.18 -12.83
N VAL A 120 7.45 -9.00 -11.75
CA VAL A 120 7.59 -9.99 -10.70
C VAL A 120 6.75 -9.56 -9.50
N LEU A 121 5.83 -10.42 -9.09
CA LEU A 121 5.08 -10.20 -7.86
C LEU A 121 5.96 -10.56 -6.66
N GLY A 122 6.08 -9.63 -5.70
CA GLY A 122 6.68 -9.92 -4.41
C GLY A 122 5.82 -10.88 -3.60
N SER A 123 6.32 -11.34 -2.45
CA SER A 123 5.61 -12.29 -1.59
C SER A 123 4.23 -11.78 -1.15
N THR A 124 4.14 -10.51 -0.76
CA THR A 124 2.89 -9.89 -0.34
C THR A 124 1.89 -9.80 -1.50
N SER A 125 2.33 -9.30 -2.65
CA SER A 125 1.47 -9.17 -3.83
C SER A 125 0.98 -10.53 -4.32
N MET A 126 1.85 -11.53 -4.32
CA MET A 126 1.50 -12.91 -4.69
C MET A 126 0.43 -13.49 -3.75
N HIS A 127 0.60 -13.29 -2.45
CA HIS A 127 -0.33 -13.78 -1.45
C HIS A 127 -1.71 -13.15 -1.64
N VAL A 128 -1.81 -11.83 -1.76
CA VAL A 128 -3.10 -11.15 -1.90
C VAL A 128 -3.78 -11.47 -3.22
N VAL A 129 -3.04 -11.65 -4.30
CA VAL A 129 -3.59 -12.08 -5.60
C VAL A 129 -4.23 -13.47 -5.48
N ARG A 130 -3.60 -14.38 -4.73
CA ARG A 130 -4.10 -15.74 -4.56
C ARG A 130 -5.26 -15.86 -3.57
N HIS A 131 -5.30 -15.03 -2.54
CA HIS A 131 -6.20 -15.20 -1.40
C HIS A 131 -7.27 -14.11 -1.25
N SER A 132 -7.18 -13.02 -2.00
CA SER A 132 -8.15 -11.93 -1.89
C SER A 132 -9.55 -12.34 -2.31
N HIS A 133 -10.55 -11.89 -1.55
CA HIS A 133 -11.96 -12.03 -1.88
C HIS A 133 -12.49 -10.82 -2.65
N VAL A 134 -11.64 -9.83 -2.94
CA VAL A 134 -11.99 -8.63 -3.70
C VAL A 134 -11.05 -8.51 -4.90
N PRO A 135 -11.43 -7.74 -5.93
CA PRO A 135 -10.52 -7.48 -7.05
C PRO A 135 -9.21 -6.86 -6.57
N VAL A 136 -8.11 -7.31 -7.14
CA VAL A 136 -6.76 -6.81 -6.84
C VAL A 136 -6.21 -6.14 -8.09
N VAL A 137 -5.79 -4.89 -7.94
CA VAL A 137 -5.04 -4.16 -8.97
C VAL A 137 -3.56 -4.18 -8.58
N VAL A 138 -2.74 -4.67 -9.49
CA VAL A 138 -1.29 -4.70 -9.32
C VAL A 138 -0.70 -3.60 -10.19
N ILE A 139 -0.06 -2.60 -9.56
CA ILE A 139 0.57 -1.50 -10.28
C ILE A 139 2.01 -1.92 -10.61
N PRO A 140 2.33 -2.04 -11.90
CA PRO A 140 3.69 -2.40 -12.29
C PRO A 140 4.65 -1.24 -12.05
N VAL A 141 5.84 -1.56 -11.55
CA VAL A 141 6.94 -0.60 -11.43
C VAL A 141 7.76 -0.71 -12.70
N THR A 142 7.89 0.40 -13.44
CA THR A 142 8.74 0.46 -14.63
C THR A 142 10.16 0.88 -14.23
N ASP A 143 11.15 0.45 -15.00
CA ASP A 143 12.56 0.81 -14.79
C ASP A 143 12.80 2.33 -14.72
N ARG A 144 11.93 3.12 -15.35
CA ARG A 144 12.00 4.59 -15.30
C ARG A 144 11.73 5.15 -13.90
N GLU A 145 10.76 4.61 -13.18
CA GLU A 145 10.38 5.08 -11.84
C GLU A 145 11.44 4.70 -10.80
N SER A 146 12.04 3.52 -10.93
CA SER A 146 13.14 3.12 -10.05
C SER A 146 14.41 3.94 -10.30
N THR A 147 14.66 4.42 -11.50
CA THR A 147 15.82 5.25 -11.84
C THR A 147 15.63 6.71 -11.37
N GLU A 148 14.44 7.27 -11.46
CA GLU A 148 14.15 8.61 -10.95
C GLU A 148 14.19 8.69 -9.43
N ALA A 149 13.76 7.65 -8.73
CA ALA A 149 13.79 7.57 -7.28
C ALA A 149 15.22 7.38 -6.71
N ALA A 150 16.15 6.84 -7.51
CA ALA A 150 17.56 6.65 -7.12
C ALA A 150 18.43 7.90 -7.35
N ARG A 151 17.86 8.98 -7.90
CA ARG A 151 18.51 10.29 -8.07
C ARG A 151 18.03 11.26 -6.99
#